data_f93dec8c04e1f26df6b42e6f206e0941
#
_entry.id   f93dec8c04e1f26df6b42e6f206e0941
#
_cell.length_a   1.000
_cell.length_b   1.000
_cell.length_c   1.000
_cell.angle_alpha   90.00
_cell.angle_beta   90.00
_cell.angle_gamma   90.00
#
_symmetry.space_group_name_H-M   'P 1'
#
loop_
_entity.id
_entity.type
_entity.pdbx_description
1 polymer ?
#
loop_
_entity_poly.entity_id
_entity_poly.type
_entity_poly.pdbx_seq_one_letter_code
_entity_poly.pdbx_strand_id
1 'polypeptide(L)'
;MAGYRKLGRPTDERKAILRNLVTALLDNGKIETTVTRAKETRRLAEKMVTLGKRGDLHARRQAMSFINSEAVVAKLFADIAPKYAERNGGYTRIYKLGPRRGDSAEMAHLELV
;
A
#
# COMPACT_ATOMS: atom_id res chain seq x y z
N MET A 1 -16.69 3.69 13.88
CA MET A 1 -16.08 2.69 13.02
C MET A 1 -14.69 2.31 13.52
N ALA A 2 -14.57 1.09 13.93
CA ALA A 2 -13.31 0.61 14.48
C ALA A 2 -12.32 0.30 13.37
N GLY A 3 -11.10 0.72 13.52
CA GLY A 3 -9.98 0.29 12.70
C GLY A 3 -9.67 1.07 11.43
N TYR A 4 -10.62 1.80 10.86
CA TYR A 4 -10.39 2.50 9.60
C TYR A 4 -10.92 3.92 9.62
N ARG A 5 -10.22 4.82 8.94
CA ARG A 5 -10.67 6.17 8.70
C ARG A 5 -11.68 6.17 7.57
N LYS A 6 -12.67 7.02 7.66
CA LYS A 6 -13.75 7.03 6.66
C LYS A 6 -13.38 7.68 5.33
N LEU A 7 -12.47 8.61 5.32
CA LEU A 7 -11.99 9.29 4.11
C LEU A 7 -13.12 9.94 3.28
N GLY A 8 -14.29 10.17 3.87
CA GLY A 8 -15.41 10.83 3.20
C GLY A 8 -16.08 10.01 2.11
N ARG A 9 -15.91 8.67 2.10
CA ARG A 9 -16.48 7.80 1.06
C ARG A 9 -17.15 6.58 1.66
N PRO A 10 -18.11 5.96 0.95
CA PRO A 10 -18.67 4.68 1.36
C PRO A 10 -17.58 3.62 1.49
N THR A 11 -17.84 2.63 2.33
CA THR A 11 -16.85 1.59 2.64
C THR A 11 -16.32 0.88 1.40
N ASP A 12 -17.19 0.53 0.45
CA ASP A 12 -16.77 -0.20 -0.74
C ASP A 12 -15.87 0.65 -1.64
N GLU A 13 -16.21 1.92 -1.82
CA GLU A 13 -15.38 2.84 -2.60
C GLU A 13 -14.04 3.07 -1.93
N ARG A 14 -14.03 3.20 -0.60
CA ARG A 14 -12.80 3.37 0.15
C ARG A 14 -11.88 2.17 -0.02
N LYS A 15 -12.42 0.96 0.07
CA LYS A 15 -11.64 -0.26 -0.13
C LYS A 15 -11.06 -0.31 -1.53
N ALA A 16 -11.86 0.03 -2.54
CA ALA A 16 -11.39 0.04 -3.92
C ALA A 16 -10.24 1.02 -4.12
N ILE A 17 -10.35 2.22 -3.56
CA ILE A 17 -9.28 3.22 -3.64
C ILE A 17 -8.01 2.73 -2.97
N LEU A 18 -8.12 2.15 -1.78
CA LEU A 18 -6.96 1.66 -1.04
C LEU A 18 -6.28 0.49 -1.77
N ARG A 19 -7.06 -0.42 -2.34
CA ARG A 19 -6.50 -1.52 -3.14
C ARG A 19 -5.75 -1.00 -4.35
N ASN A 20 -6.30 -0.02 -5.04
CA ASN A 20 -5.64 0.59 -6.19
C ASN A 20 -4.34 1.28 -5.78
N LEU A 21 -4.35 1.99 -4.65
CA LEU A 21 -3.16 2.68 -4.16
C LEU A 21 -2.06 1.69 -3.76
N VAL A 22 -2.42 0.60 -3.09
CA VAL A 22 -1.45 -0.43 -2.73
C VAL A 22 -0.86 -1.08 -3.99
N THR A 23 -1.72 -1.41 -4.95
CA THR A 23 -1.27 -2.00 -6.21
C THR A 23 -0.30 -1.06 -6.94
N ALA A 24 -0.63 0.23 -7.02
CA ALA A 24 0.23 1.22 -7.66
C ALA A 24 1.56 1.39 -6.91
N LEU A 25 1.53 1.39 -5.58
CA LEU A 25 2.75 1.49 -4.78
C LEU A 25 3.68 0.33 -5.04
N LEU A 26 3.15 -0.89 -5.03
CA LEU A 26 3.95 -2.09 -5.27
C LEU A 26 4.48 -2.13 -6.69
N ASP A 27 3.70 -1.66 -7.65
CA ASP A 27 4.09 -1.66 -9.05
C ASP A 27 5.17 -0.61 -9.35
N ASN A 28 5.00 0.59 -8.86
CA ASN A 28 5.88 1.73 -9.19
C ASN A 28 6.94 2.03 -8.14
N GLY A 29 6.79 1.49 -6.94
CA GLY A 29 7.71 1.75 -5.82
C GLY A 29 7.38 3.02 -5.04
N LYS A 30 6.55 3.89 -5.57
CA LYS A 30 6.16 5.14 -4.90
C LYS A 30 4.85 5.66 -5.45
N ILE A 31 4.11 6.38 -4.62
CA ILE A 31 2.89 7.07 -5.03
C ILE A 31 2.82 8.43 -4.34
N GLU A 32 2.03 9.33 -4.91
CA GLU A 32 1.73 10.62 -4.30
C GLU A 32 0.22 10.67 -4.03
N THR A 33 -0.16 10.98 -2.80
CA THR A 33 -1.56 11.02 -2.40
C THR A 33 -1.69 11.91 -1.16
N THR A 34 -2.89 12.01 -0.60
CA THR A 34 -3.07 12.76 0.64
C THR A 34 -2.43 12.03 1.80
N VAL A 35 -2.04 12.78 2.85
CA VAL A 35 -1.41 12.19 4.05
C VAL A 35 -2.29 11.10 4.65
N THR A 36 -3.61 11.35 4.73
CA THR A 36 -4.55 10.38 5.31
C THR A 36 -4.57 9.08 4.53
N ARG A 37 -4.65 9.16 3.20
CA ARG A 37 -4.62 7.97 2.34
C ARG A 37 -3.28 7.28 2.38
N ALA A 38 -2.19 8.05 2.45
CA ALA A 38 -0.85 7.48 2.56
C ALA A 38 -0.71 6.62 3.81
N LYS A 39 -1.22 7.09 4.94
CA LYS A 39 -1.15 6.34 6.20
C LYS A 39 -1.96 5.04 6.15
N GLU A 40 -3.15 5.07 5.56
CA GLU A 40 -3.96 3.86 5.41
C GLU A 40 -3.33 2.88 4.42
N THR A 41 -2.85 3.40 3.28
CA THR A 41 -2.21 2.59 2.25
C THR A 41 -0.95 1.91 2.80
N ARG A 42 -0.17 2.64 3.61
CA ARG A 42 1.05 2.12 4.23
C ARG A 42 0.77 0.85 5.02
N ARG A 43 -0.25 0.87 5.86
CA ARG A 43 -0.59 -0.29 6.70
C ARG A 43 -0.88 -1.52 5.84
N LEU A 44 -1.67 -1.33 4.79
CA LEU A 44 -2.06 -2.42 3.91
C LEU A 44 -0.89 -2.90 3.04
N ALA A 45 -0.08 -1.98 2.55
CA ALA A 45 1.09 -2.34 1.74
C ALA A 45 2.11 -3.13 2.56
N GLU A 46 2.35 -2.74 3.81
CA GLU A 46 3.26 -3.48 4.67
C GLU A 46 2.76 -4.89 4.95
N LYS A 47 1.45 -5.04 5.09
CA LYS A 47 0.83 -6.35 5.24
C LYS A 47 1.08 -7.22 4.02
N MET A 48 0.98 -6.65 2.82
CA MET A 48 1.25 -7.37 1.57
C MET A 48 2.71 -7.80 1.49
N VAL A 49 3.65 -6.94 1.88
CA VAL A 49 5.08 -7.30 1.90
C VAL A 49 5.32 -8.45 2.88
N THR A 50 4.68 -8.42 4.04
CA THR A 50 4.79 -9.51 5.01
C THR A 50 4.29 -10.84 4.41
N LEU A 51 3.17 -10.82 3.69
CA LEU A 51 2.68 -12.00 2.99
C LEU A 51 3.69 -12.49 1.95
N GLY A 52 4.29 -11.56 1.20
CA GLY A 52 5.32 -11.90 0.22
C GLY A 52 6.52 -12.56 0.86
N LYS A 53 6.92 -12.11 2.06
CA LYS A 53 8.03 -12.70 2.80
C LYS A 53 7.72 -14.12 3.27
N ARG A 54 6.46 -14.38 3.66
CA ARG A 54 6.05 -15.75 3.99
C ARG A 54 6.20 -16.68 2.81
N GLY A 55 5.81 -16.22 1.63
CA GLY A 55 6.04 -16.91 0.37
C GLY A 55 5.28 -18.18 0.13
N ASP A 56 4.42 -18.63 1.05
CA ASP A 56 3.68 -19.87 0.86
C ASP A 56 2.43 -19.65 0.00
N LEU A 57 1.79 -20.75 -0.40
CA LEU A 57 0.62 -20.71 -1.27
C LEU A 57 -0.54 -19.94 -0.64
N HIS A 58 -0.75 -20.13 0.67
CA HIS A 58 -1.82 -19.44 1.37
C HIS A 58 -1.60 -17.93 1.36
N ALA A 59 -0.37 -17.49 1.62
CA ALA A 59 -0.02 -16.07 1.59
C ALA A 59 -0.24 -15.48 0.19
N ARG A 60 0.15 -16.24 -0.85
CA ARG A 60 -0.04 -15.81 -2.23
C ARG A 60 -1.52 -15.64 -2.56
N ARG A 61 -2.36 -16.55 -2.12
CA ARG A 61 -3.81 -16.45 -2.32
C ARG A 61 -4.41 -15.25 -1.60
N GLN A 62 -3.93 -14.96 -0.40
CA GLN A 62 -4.38 -13.77 0.34
C GLN A 62 -4.00 -12.50 -0.40
N ALA A 63 -2.77 -12.42 -0.90
CA ALA A 63 -2.33 -11.26 -1.68
C ALA A 63 -3.15 -11.12 -2.96
N MET A 64 -3.42 -12.21 -3.65
CA MET A 64 -4.25 -12.20 -4.87
C MET A 64 -5.66 -11.68 -4.60
N SER A 65 -6.21 -11.98 -3.44
CA SER A 65 -7.56 -11.52 -3.11
C SER A 65 -7.62 -10.01 -2.87
N PHE A 66 -6.50 -9.38 -2.61
CA PHE A 66 -6.45 -7.95 -2.32
C PHE A 66 -5.88 -7.12 -3.48
N ILE A 67 -4.74 -7.56 -4.04
CA ILE A 67 -4.06 -6.83 -5.13
C ILE A 67 -4.78 -7.09 -6.45
N ASN A 68 -5.09 -6.01 -7.19
CA ASN A 68 -5.90 -6.10 -8.41
C ASN A 68 -5.18 -6.66 -9.63
N SER A 69 -3.89 -6.93 -9.54
CA SER A 69 -3.08 -7.33 -10.70
C SER A 69 -2.25 -8.57 -10.38
N GLU A 70 -2.40 -9.60 -11.19
CA GLU A 70 -1.58 -10.81 -11.07
C GLU A 70 -0.11 -10.51 -11.29
N ALA A 71 0.20 -9.59 -12.22
CA ALA A 71 1.57 -9.19 -12.50
C ALA A 71 2.23 -8.54 -11.28
N VAL A 72 1.47 -7.72 -10.55
CA VAL A 72 1.98 -7.07 -9.34
C VAL A 72 2.18 -8.09 -8.22
N VAL A 73 1.28 -9.07 -8.09
CA VAL A 73 1.46 -10.14 -7.11
C VAL A 73 2.72 -10.94 -7.42
N ALA A 74 2.94 -11.29 -8.69
CA ALA A 74 4.15 -11.99 -9.10
C ALA A 74 5.40 -11.17 -8.76
N LYS A 75 5.38 -9.87 -9.03
CA LYS A 75 6.48 -8.96 -8.71
C LYS A 75 6.72 -8.88 -7.20
N LEU A 76 5.64 -8.83 -6.42
CA LEU A 76 5.72 -8.78 -4.96
C LEU A 76 6.50 -9.98 -4.42
N PHE A 77 6.15 -11.19 -4.86
CA PHE A 77 6.77 -12.41 -4.35
C PHE A 77 8.17 -12.65 -4.93
N ALA A 78 8.39 -12.28 -6.18
CA ALA A 78 9.65 -12.54 -6.85
C ALA A 78 10.73 -11.47 -6.60
N ASP A 79 10.32 -10.20 -6.57
CA ASP A 79 11.29 -9.08 -6.55
C ASP A 79 11.21 -8.23 -5.30
N ILE A 80 10.01 -7.89 -4.82
CA ILE A 80 9.86 -6.93 -3.73
C ILE A 80 10.16 -7.56 -2.38
N ALA A 81 9.46 -8.63 -2.04
CA ALA A 81 9.61 -9.25 -0.72
C ALA A 81 11.04 -9.74 -0.44
N PRO A 82 11.78 -10.32 -1.41
CA PRO A 82 13.14 -10.73 -1.15
C PRO A 82 14.08 -9.60 -0.72
N LYS A 83 13.82 -8.37 -1.16
CA LYS A 83 14.63 -7.21 -0.75
C LYS A 83 14.51 -6.93 0.75
N TYR A 84 13.43 -7.38 1.38
CA TYR A 84 13.16 -7.10 2.78
C TYR A 84 13.30 -8.34 3.68
N ALA A 85 13.94 -9.37 3.17
CA ALA A 85 14.07 -10.64 3.91
C ALA A 85 14.67 -10.44 5.31
N GLU A 86 15.64 -9.53 5.44
CA GLU A 86 16.32 -9.27 6.70
C GLU A 86 15.69 -8.11 7.50
N ARG A 87 14.63 -7.51 6.99
CA ARG A 87 14.01 -6.35 7.63
C ARG A 87 12.68 -6.74 8.29
N ASN A 88 12.52 -6.39 9.55
CA ASN A 88 11.31 -6.71 10.32
C ASN A 88 10.38 -5.51 10.37
N GLY A 89 9.56 -5.31 9.34
CA GLY A 89 8.66 -4.17 9.24
C GLY A 89 9.37 -2.93 8.73
N GLY A 90 8.62 -1.82 8.66
CA GLY A 90 9.18 -0.56 8.18
C GLY A 90 9.60 -0.60 6.72
N TYR A 91 8.81 -1.25 5.89
CA TYR A 91 9.12 -1.40 4.46
C TYR A 91 8.80 -0.17 3.64
N THR A 92 8.13 0.80 4.23
CA THR A 92 7.70 2.02 3.55
C THR A 92 8.08 3.24 4.36
N ARG A 93 8.08 4.40 3.69
CA ARG A 93 8.25 5.68 4.37
C ARG A 93 7.38 6.74 3.71
N ILE A 94 7.01 7.74 4.51
CA ILE A 94 6.13 8.82 4.07
C ILE A 94 6.90 10.13 4.17
N TYR A 95 6.86 10.92 3.10
CA TYR A 95 7.35 12.29 3.08
C TYR A 95 6.18 13.23 2.90
N LYS A 96 6.04 14.21 3.77
CA LYS A 96 5.00 15.23 3.63
C LYS A 96 5.45 16.26 2.60
N LEU A 97 4.57 16.57 1.67
CA LEU A 97 4.86 17.48 0.57
C LEU A 97 4.24 18.87 0.75
N GLY A 98 3.41 19.03 1.78
CA GLY A 98 2.71 20.28 2.02
C GLY A 98 1.32 20.29 1.35
N PRO A 99 0.62 21.43 1.43
CA PRO A 99 -0.75 21.53 0.94
C PRO A 99 -0.83 21.50 -0.59
N ARG A 100 -1.86 20.84 -1.08
CA ARG A 100 -2.14 20.78 -2.52
C ARG A 100 -2.72 22.11 -2.99
N ARG A 101 -2.35 22.53 -4.20
CA ARG A 101 -2.92 23.71 -4.82
C ARG A 101 -4.42 23.48 -5.06
N GLY A 102 -5.23 24.44 -4.71
CA GLY A 102 -6.68 24.42 -4.94
C GLY A 102 -7.48 24.15 -3.67
N ASP A 103 -7.30 22.99 -3.04
CA ASP A 103 -8.08 22.63 -1.84
C ASP A 103 -7.27 22.56 -0.55
N SER A 104 -5.97 22.85 -0.62
CA SER A 104 -5.05 22.82 0.52
C SER A 104 -4.97 21.47 1.24
N ALA A 105 -5.36 20.38 0.58
CA ALA A 105 -5.22 19.06 1.19
C ALA A 105 -3.74 18.74 1.42
N GLU A 106 -3.42 18.21 2.59
CA GLU A 106 -2.04 17.83 2.90
C GLU A 106 -1.63 16.63 2.05
N MET A 107 -0.60 16.79 1.25
CA MET A 107 -0.10 15.77 0.34
C MET A 107 1.10 15.05 0.93
N ALA A 108 1.30 13.83 0.49
CA ALA A 108 2.43 13.02 0.91
C ALA A 108 2.91 12.13 -0.21
N HIS A 109 4.19 11.79 -0.12
CA HIS A 109 4.85 10.82 -0.97
C HIS A 109 5.04 9.55 -0.13
N LEU A 110 4.47 8.44 -0.55
CA LEU A 110 4.64 7.14 0.10
C LEU A 110 5.50 6.28 -0.81
N GLU A 111 6.57 5.71 -0.27
CA GLU A 111 7.45 4.88 -1.10
C GLU A 111 7.97 3.67 -0.35
N LEU A 112 8.35 2.65 -1.13
CA LEU A 112 9.06 1.49 -0.60
C LEU A 112 10.50 1.89 -0.31
N VAL A 113 10.99 1.47 0.84
CA VAL A 113 12.36 1.80 1.28
C VAL A 113 13.41 1.08 0.45
#